data_05cd3a41d13eb38bf747400eee864bc4
#
_entry.id   05cd3a41d13eb38bf747400eee864bc4
#
_cell.length_a   1.000
_cell.length_b   1.000
_cell.length_c   1.000
_cell.angle_alpha   90.00
_cell.angle_beta   90.00
_cell.angle_gamma   90.00
#
_symmetry.space_group_name_H-M   'P 1'
#
loop_
_entity.id
_entity.type
_entity.pdbx_description
1 polymer ?
#
loop_
_entity_poly.entity_id
_entity_poly.type
_entity_poly.pdbx_seq_one_letter_code
_entity_poly.pdbx_strand_id
1 'polypeptide(L)'
;MAATVATHVHQTQDPKKYYAATFLNIYVDTAETNVVKVDKSTLTGPDGTEPSMLAIEKVQWCIGGYTSVKISFDHTTDVNALVLAPGCGSFDFSAFGGMQITAAGDTGDIMFTTAGTTATNNYCITLTLRKID
;
A
#
# COMPACT_ATOMS: atom_id res chain seq x y z
N MET A 1 10.24 20.46 7.04
CA MET A 1 10.62 19.12 7.52
C MET A 1 9.65 18.10 6.98
N ALA A 2 10.15 17.03 6.39
CA ALA A 2 9.29 16.03 5.76
C ALA A 2 8.54 15.18 6.80
N ALA A 3 7.43 14.58 6.39
CA ALA A 3 6.71 13.63 7.23
C ALA A 3 7.61 12.47 7.63
N THR A 4 7.46 11.98 8.85
CA THR A 4 8.19 10.81 9.31
C THR A 4 7.49 9.55 8.86
N VAL A 5 8.22 8.67 8.21
CA VAL A 5 7.69 7.40 7.71
C VAL A 5 8.59 6.27 8.18
N ALA A 6 7.98 5.22 8.71
CA ALA A 6 8.68 3.98 9.05
C ALA A 6 7.92 2.80 8.46
N THR A 7 8.66 1.78 8.04
CA THR A 7 8.08 0.59 7.44
C THR A 7 8.63 -0.65 8.14
N HIS A 8 7.74 -1.49 8.63
CA HIS A 8 8.09 -2.81 9.14
C HIS A 8 7.65 -3.86 8.15
N VAL A 9 8.56 -4.75 7.80
CA VAL A 9 8.28 -5.82 6.84
C VAL A 9 8.18 -7.15 7.58
N HIS A 10 7.06 -7.82 7.40
CA HIS A 10 6.84 -9.16 7.96
C HIS A 10 6.80 -10.16 6.82
N GLN A 11 7.68 -11.14 6.86
CA GLN A 11 7.64 -12.25 5.93
C GLN A 11 6.54 -13.21 6.37
N THR A 12 5.62 -13.53 5.47
CA THR A 12 4.59 -14.53 5.73
C THR A 12 5.15 -15.94 5.56
N GLN A 13 4.33 -16.96 5.79
CA GLN A 13 4.73 -18.36 5.65
C GLN A 13 5.19 -18.71 4.23
N ASP A 14 4.76 -17.96 3.23
CA ASP A 14 5.18 -18.15 1.84
C ASP A 14 5.72 -16.83 1.29
N PRO A 15 6.99 -16.49 1.59
CA PRO A 15 7.56 -15.22 1.16
C PRO A 15 7.71 -15.10 -0.36
N LYS A 16 7.64 -16.20 -1.10
CA LYS A 16 7.63 -16.12 -2.56
C LYS A 16 6.27 -15.72 -3.10
N LYS A 17 5.21 -16.05 -2.39
CA LYS A 17 3.83 -15.82 -2.82
C LYS A 17 3.24 -14.56 -2.24
N TYR A 18 3.60 -14.22 -1.00
CA TYR A 18 3.01 -13.10 -0.28
C TYR A 18 4.06 -12.09 0.18
N TYR A 19 3.63 -10.87 0.34
CA TYR A 19 4.40 -9.81 0.96
C TYR A 19 3.48 -9.05 1.91
N ALA A 20 3.88 -8.93 3.16
CA ALA A 20 3.12 -8.19 4.15
C ALA A 20 4.00 -7.11 4.77
N ALA A 21 3.49 -5.90 4.87
CA ALA A 21 4.23 -4.78 5.44
C ALA A 21 3.29 -3.85 6.20
N THR A 22 3.82 -3.26 7.26
CA THR A 22 3.14 -2.23 8.03
C THR A 22 3.83 -0.90 7.78
N PHE A 23 3.07 0.10 7.38
CA PHE A 23 3.55 1.44 7.07
C PHE A 23 3.07 2.40 8.16
N LEU A 24 4.00 3.14 8.74
CA LEU A 24 3.74 4.11 9.80
C LEU A 24 4.09 5.50 9.30
N ASN A 25 3.28 6.48 9.68
CA ASN A 25 3.52 7.87 9.30
C ASN A 25 3.06 8.80 10.41
N ILE A 26 3.85 9.82 10.67
CA ILE A 26 3.45 10.98 11.48
C ILE A 26 3.72 12.23 10.64
N TYR A 27 2.67 12.99 10.39
CA TYR A 27 2.79 14.24 9.63
C TYR A 27 3.55 15.29 10.46
N VAL A 28 4.51 15.93 9.84
CA VAL A 28 5.24 17.06 10.41
C VAL A 28 4.93 18.33 9.63
N ASP A 29 5.26 18.35 8.35
CA ASP A 29 5.03 19.52 7.50
C ASP A 29 4.82 19.20 6.01
N THR A 30 5.01 17.96 5.61
CA THR A 30 4.91 17.55 4.20
C THR A 30 3.92 16.41 4.05
N ALA A 31 2.89 16.63 3.22
CA ALA A 31 1.94 15.59 2.87
C ALA A 31 2.58 14.59 1.90
N GLU A 32 2.10 13.36 1.93
CA GLU A 32 2.46 12.37 0.93
C GLU A 32 1.56 12.54 -0.29
N THR A 33 2.17 12.53 -1.47
CA THR A 33 1.47 12.58 -2.75
C THR A 33 2.08 11.53 -3.65
N ASN A 34 1.33 10.46 -3.93
CA ASN A 34 1.79 9.34 -4.76
C ASN A 34 3.16 8.82 -4.33
N VAL A 35 3.37 8.64 -3.03
CA VAL A 35 4.63 8.13 -2.50
C VAL A 35 4.64 6.61 -2.63
N VAL A 36 5.62 6.07 -3.33
CA VAL A 36 5.76 4.63 -3.52
C VAL A 36 6.08 3.98 -2.18
N LYS A 37 5.20 3.10 -1.72
CA LYS A 37 5.39 2.33 -0.49
C LYS A 37 5.83 0.90 -0.78
N VAL A 38 5.38 0.34 -1.88
CA VAL A 38 5.80 -0.99 -2.31
C VAL A 38 6.27 -0.87 -3.75
N ASP A 39 7.57 -1.09 -3.94
CA ASP A 39 8.20 -1.11 -5.26
C ASP A 39 8.25 -2.57 -5.71
N LYS A 40 7.43 -2.90 -6.69
CA LYS A 40 7.29 -4.26 -7.21
C LYS A 40 8.63 -4.81 -7.70
N SER A 41 9.50 -3.96 -8.23
CA SER A 41 10.79 -4.39 -8.77
C SER A 41 11.74 -4.91 -7.70
N THR A 42 11.50 -4.62 -6.42
CA THR A 42 12.33 -5.10 -5.31
C THR A 42 11.88 -6.46 -4.80
N LEU A 43 10.77 -6.99 -5.32
CA LEU A 43 10.18 -8.23 -4.83
C LEU A 43 10.52 -9.40 -5.77
N THR A 44 10.52 -10.60 -5.19
CA THR A 44 10.70 -11.83 -5.92
C THR A 44 9.42 -12.65 -5.86
N GLY A 45 8.87 -13.00 -7.01
CA GLY A 45 7.63 -13.75 -7.11
C GLY A 45 7.83 -15.25 -6.99
N PRO A 46 6.73 -16.03 -7.13
CA PRO A 46 6.78 -17.49 -7.00
C PRO A 46 7.71 -18.17 -7.99
N ASP A 47 7.90 -17.60 -9.17
CA ASP A 47 8.79 -18.16 -10.20
C ASP A 47 10.26 -17.75 -10.04
N GLY A 48 10.59 -16.96 -9.02
CA GLY A 48 11.95 -16.48 -8.76
C GLY A 48 12.30 -15.19 -9.47
N THR A 49 11.37 -14.59 -10.20
CA THR A 49 11.55 -13.30 -10.89
C THR A 49 10.63 -12.24 -10.31
N GLU A 50 10.75 -11.00 -10.79
CA GLU A 50 9.85 -9.93 -10.38
C GLU A 50 8.41 -10.34 -10.68
N PRO A 51 7.47 -10.17 -9.72
CA PRO A 51 6.07 -10.47 -9.99
C PRO A 51 5.52 -9.55 -11.07
N SER A 52 4.61 -10.06 -11.90
CA SER A 52 4.00 -9.25 -12.95
C SER A 52 3.00 -8.26 -12.39
N MET A 53 2.37 -8.58 -11.27
CA MET A 53 1.48 -7.65 -10.55
C MET A 53 1.36 -8.05 -9.09
N LEU A 54 0.79 -7.14 -8.29
CA LEU A 54 0.49 -7.35 -6.89
C LEU A 54 -1.02 -7.23 -6.69
N ALA A 55 -1.59 -8.16 -5.94
CA ALA A 55 -2.99 -8.10 -5.54
C ALA A 55 -3.07 -7.73 -4.05
N ILE A 56 -3.86 -6.73 -3.71
CA ILE A 56 -4.10 -6.38 -2.31
C ILE A 56 -5.15 -7.35 -1.78
N GLU A 57 -4.73 -8.27 -0.93
CA GLU A 57 -5.66 -9.24 -0.36
C GLU A 57 -6.28 -8.76 0.94
N LYS A 58 -5.50 -8.08 1.77
CA LYS A 58 -5.99 -7.56 3.04
C LYS A 58 -5.40 -6.20 3.31
N VAL A 59 -6.20 -5.35 3.95
CA VAL A 59 -5.74 -4.07 4.45
C VAL A 59 -6.32 -3.86 5.85
N GLN A 60 -5.47 -3.41 6.77
CA GLN A 60 -5.87 -2.99 8.10
C GLN A 60 -5.32 -1.59 8.31
N TRP A 61 -6.12 -0.70 8.87
CA TRP A 61 -5.68 0.68 9.07
C TRP A 61 -6.18 1.26 10.37
N CYS A 62 -5.39 2.19 10.90
CA CYS A 62 -5.80 3.15 11.92
C CYS A 62 -5.26 4.50 11.50
N ILE A 63 -6.14 5.45 11.30
CA ILE A 63 -5.81 6.78 10.79
C ILE A 63 -6.33 7.82 11.78
N GLY A 64 -5.45 8.72 12.21
CA GLY A 64 -5.79 9.80 13.13
C GLY A 64 -5.48 11.16 12.51
N GLY A 65 -6.49 12.01 12.38
CA GLY A 65 -6.34 13.38 11.93
C GLY A 65 -6.39 13.60 10.43
N TYR A 66 -5.84 12.70 9.61
CA TYR A 66 -5.98 12.80 8.16
C TYR A 66 -7.44 12.67 7.74
N THR A 67 -7.84 13.42 6.71
CA THR A 67 -9.17 13.29 6.12
C THR A 67 -9.31 11.97 5.35
N SER A 68 -8.23 11.55 4.72
CA SER A 68 -8.19 10.27 4.02
C SER A 68 -6.74 9.87 3.71
N VAL A 69 -6.54 8.57 3.48
CA VAL A 69 -5.31 8.05 2.88
C VAL A 69 -5.73 7.25 1.66
N LYS A 70 -5.28 7.66 0.49
CA LYS A 70 -5.60 7.00 -0.76
C LYS A 70 -4.48 6.03 -1.11
N ILE A 71 -4.85 4.81 -1.45
CA ILE A 71 -3.93 3.77 -1.94
C ILE A 71 -4.19 3.61 -3.43
N SER A 72 -3.15 3.74 -4.24
CA SER A 72 -3.26 3.64 -5.69
C SER A 72 -2.16 2.76 -6.27
N PHE A 73 -2.42 2.23 -7.45
CA PHE A 73 -1.43 1.53 -8.25
C PHE A 73 -0.81 2.51 -9.24
N ASP A 74 0.52 2.46 -9.36
CA ASP A 74 1.25 3.27 -10.33
C ASP A 74 1.03 2.72 -11.73
N HIS A 75 0.46 3.55 -12.58
CA HIS A 75 0.10 3.22 -13.94
C HIS A 75 0.33 4.46 -14.80
N THR A 76 0.27 4.35 -16.11
CA THR A 76 0.32 5.52 -17.00
C THR A 76 -0.71 6.58 -16.59
N THR A 77 -1.92 6.12 -16.25
CA THR A 77 -2.89 6.92 -15.48
C THR A 77 -3.12 6.14 -14.18
N ASP A 78 -2.70 6.71 -13.06
CA ASP A 78 -2.75 6.01 -11.78
C ASP A 78 -4.15 5.52 -11.47
N VAL A 79 -4.23 4.29 -10.94
CA VAL A 79 -5.50 3.64 -10.62
C VAL A 79 -5.70 3.67 -9.11
N ASN A 80 -6.75 4.34 -8.66
CA ASN A 80 -7.10 4.37 -7.25
C ASN A 80 -7.65 3.00 -6.84
N ALA A 81 -6.98 2.39 -5.86
CA ALA A 81 -7.44 1.10 -5.33
C ALA A 81 -8.40 1.31 -4.16
N LEU A 82 -8.00 2.10 -3.19
CA LEU A 82 -8.74 2.29 -1.95
C LEU A 82 -8.59 3.74 -1.48
N VAL A 83 -9.63 4.24 -0.84
CA VAL A 83 -9.56 5.48 -0.07
C VAL A 83 -10.00 5.14 1.35
N LEU A 84 -9.07 5.26 2.29
CA LEU A 84 -9.30 4.91 3.67
C LEU A 84 -9.74 6.14 4.45
N ALA A 85 -10.90 6.04 5.10
CA ALA A 85 -11.44 7.09 5.95
C ALA A 85 -10.73 7.12 7.31
N PRO A 86 -10.83 8.23 8.08
CA PRO A 86 -10.28 8.28 9.43
C PRO A 86 -10.90 7.21 10.33
N GLY A 87 -10.12 6.82 11.34
CA GLY A 87 -10.50 5.76 12.26
C GLY A 87 -9.78 4.47 11.94
N CYS A 88 -10.25 3.37 12.51
CA CYS A 88 -9.66 2.05 12.32
C CYS A 88 -10.64 1.13 11.60
N GLY A 89 -10.09 0.24 10.77
CA GLY A 89 -10.90 -0.72 10.05
C GLY A 89 -10.05 -1.73 9.32
N SER A 90 -10.71 -2.64 8.60
CA SER A 90 -10.03 -3.64 7.79
C SER A 90 -10.93 -4.10 6.65
N PHE A 91 -10.28 -4.50 5.54
CA PHE A 91 -10.92 -5.22 4.45
C PHE A 91 -10.15 -6.50 4.16
N ASP A 92 -10.89 -7.55 3.81
CA ASP A 92 -10.31 -8.82 3.37
C ASP A 92 -10.92 -9.16 2.02
N PHE A 93 -10.10 -9.09 0.98
CA PHE A 93 -10.49 -9.39 -0.40
C PHE A 93 -10.03 -10.76 -0.86
N SER A 94 -9.49 -11.58 0.03
CA SER A 94 -8.90 -12.87 -0.35
C SER A 94 -9.92 -13.83 -0.96
N ALA A 95 -11.20 -13.69 -0.59
CA ALA A 95 -12.27 -14.55 -1.10
C ALA A 95 -12.47 -14.42 -2.63
N PHE A 96 -12.10 -13.29 -3.24
CA PHE A 96 -12.19 -13.08 -4.69
C PHE A 96 -10.83 -12.78 -5.32
N GLY A 97 -9.75 -13.27 -4.71
CA GLY A 97 -8.41 -13.17 -5.31
C GLY A 97 -7.68 -11.86 -5.07
N GLY A 98 -8.23 -10.97 -4.26
CA GLY A 98 -7.61 -9.70 -3.96
C GLY A 98 -7.97 -8.59 -4.93
N MET A 99 -7.58 -7.37 -4.58
CA MET A 99 -7.78 -6.20 -5.44
C MET A 99 -6.55 -6.02 -6.33
N GLN A 100 -6.76 -6.07 -7.64
CA GLN A 100 -5.66 -6.01 -8.60
C GLN A 100 -6.07 -5.20 -9.82
N ILE A 101 -5.07 -4.69 -10.54
CA ILE A 101 -5.29 -4.09 -11.84
C ILE A 101 -4.77 -5.05 -12.91
N THR A 102 -5.48 -5.06 -14.03
CA THR A 102 -5.16 -5.96 -15.14
C THR A 102 -4.74 -5.20 -16.40
N ALA A 103 -4.69 -3.88 -16.35
CA ALA A 103 -4.32 -3.08 -17.50
C ALA A 103 -2.82 -3.17 -17.77
N ALA A 104 -2.45 -3.23 -19.04
CA ALA A 104 -1.06 -3.25 -19.44
C ALA A 104 -0.41 -1.88 -19.26
N GLY A 105 0.92 -1.86 -19.11
CA GLY A 105 1.69 -0.62 -19.11
C GLY A 105 1.86 0.04 -17.75
N ASP A 106 1.65 -0.67 -16.66
CA ASP A 106 1.89 -0.16 -15.31
C ASP A 106 3.17 -0.75 -14.71
N THR A 107 3.69 -0.09 -13.67
CA THR A 107 4.73 -0.68 -12.84
C THR A 107 4.13 -1.58 -11.77
N GLY A 108 2.86 -1.37 -11.44
CA GLY A 108 2.17 -2.11 -10.40
C GLY A 108 2.61 -1.73 -8.99
N ASP A 109 3.43 -0.70 -8.84
CA ASP A 109 3.85 -0.20 -7.54
C ASP A 109 2.66 0.35 -6.78
N ILE A 110 2.72 0.25 -5.45
CA ILE A 110 1.65 0.75 -4.59
C ILE A 110 2.09 2.06 -3.96
N MET A 111 1.24 3.08 -4.10
CA MET A 111 1.51 4.44 -3.67
C MET A 111 0.46 4.91 -2.68
N PHE A 112 0.87 5.76 -1.74
CA PHE A 112 -0.03 6.40 -0.78
C PHE A 112 -0.09 7.91 -1.03
N THR A 113 -1.29 8.47 -0.85
CA THR A 113 -1.52 9.92 -0.86
C THR A 113 -2.36 10.27 0.35
N THR A 114 -1.86 11.20 1.17
CA THR A 114 -2.60 11.67 2.35
C THR A 114 -3.33 12.98 2.04
N ALA A 115 -4.48 13.16 2.67
CA ALA A 115 -5.24 14.41 2.62
C ALA A 115 -5.49 14.90 4.04
N GLY A 116 -5.51 16.22 4.23
CA GLY A 116 -5.63 16.85 5.53
C GLY A 116 -4.24 17.04 6.16
N THR A 117 -3.78 18.29 6.25
CA THR A 117 -2.38 18.58 6.58
C THR A 117 -2.30 19.33 7.91
N THR A 118 -2.50 18.60 9.00
CA THR A 118 -2.37 19.15 10.35
C THR A 118 -1.28 18.37 11.10
N ALA A 119 -0.42 19.09 11.80
CA ALA A 119 0.65 18.47 12.58
C ALA A 119 0.08 17.39 13.52
N THR A 120 0.83 16.31 13.69
CA THR A 120 0.50 15.12 14.46
C THR A 120 -0.53 14.19 13.81
N ASN A 121 -1.06 14.49 12.63
CA ASN A 121 -1.82 13.50 11.86
C ASN A 121 -0.95 12.27 11.64
N ASN A 122 -1.55 11.10 11.70
CA ASN A 122 -0.78 9.85 11.61
C ASN A 122 -1.60 8.76 10.98
N TYR A 123 -0.92 7.73 10.49
CA TYR A 123 -1.56 6.48 10.10
C TYR A 123 -0.67 5.29 10.44
N CYS A 124 -1.32 4.15 10.60
CA CYS A 124 -0.67 2.85 10.67
C CYS A 124 -1.47 1.94 9.75
N ILE A 125 -0.87 1.52 8.65
CA ILE A 125 -1.56 0.73 7.60
C ILE A 125 -0.76 -0.53 7.34
N THR A 126 -1.42 -1.68 7.44
CA THR A 126 -0.82 -2.99 7.11
C THR A 126 -1.46 -3.52 5.84
N LEU A 127 -0.63 -3.84 4.86
CA LEU A 127 -1.05 -4.46 3.61
C LEU A 127 -0.56 -5.89 3.55
N THR A 128 -1.44 -6.79 3.13
CA THR A 128 -1.07 -8.16 2.74
C THR A 128 -1.29 -8.27 1.25
N LEU A 129 -0.21 -8.54 0.53
CA LEU A 129 -0.20 -8.57 -0.93
C LEU A 129 0.10 -9.98 -1.41
N ARG A 130 -0.57 -10.39 -2.49
CA ARG A 130 -0.24 -11.63 -3.19
C ARG A 130 0.54 -11.28 -4.45
N LYS A 131 1.65 -11.96 -4.64
CA LYS A 131 2.50 -11.78 -5.82
C LYS A 131 1.99 -12.69 -6.93
N ILE A 132 1.80 -12.12 -8.11
CA ILE A 132 1.26 -12.81 -9.29
C ILE A 132 2.34 -12.82 -10.36
N ASP A 133 2.59 -14.00 -10.91
CA ASP A 133 3.53 -14.16 -12.03
C ASP A 133 2.93 -13.74 -13.37
#